data_ffe78500b4e5539ed693870b250a6432
#
_entry.id   ffe78500b4e5539ed693870b250a6432
#
_cell.length_a   1.000
_cell.length_b   1.000
_cell.length_c   1.000
_cell.angle_alpha   90.00
_cell.angle_beta   90.00
_cell.angle_gamma   90.00
#
_symmetry.space_group_name_H-M   'P 1'
#
loop_
_entity.id
_entity.type
_entity.pdbx_description
1 polymer ?
#
loop_
_entity_poly.entity_id
_entity_poly.type
_entity_poly.pdbx_seq_one_letter_code
_entity_poly.pdbx_strand_id
1 'polypeptide(L)'
;IMEIRNLISITDFSVEEIDKMIKVAGDIMTNPDKYIDICKGKKLATLFFEPSTRTRLSFEAAMLELGGSVLGFSEASSSSASKGESVSDTIRTVGCYADIIAMRHPKEGAPVVAARRTTVPIINGGDGGHHHPTQTLTDLLTITREKGRLNNLTVGLCGDLKFGRTVHSLIEAMLRYENVKFVLIAPPELRVPQYIIDMLEKAGAAYEQVETMEAVMPELDILYMTRVQRERFFNEEDYIRLKDTYILNMEKLANAKKDMAILHPLPRVNEISVEVDDDPRAAYFRQALCGKYIRMALILNLLNIVKEVQ
;
A
#
# COMPACT_ATOMS: atom_id res chain seq x y z
N ILE A 1 -18.10 23.94 -10.81
CA ILE A 1 -18.18 22.47 -10.71
C ILE A 1 -16.85 22.06 -10.10
N MET A 2 -16.84 21.57 -8.85
CA MET A 2 -15.62 21.01 -8.26
C MET A 2 -15.15 19.82 -9.10
N GLU A 3 -13.88 19.81 -9.46
CA GLU A 3 -13.30 18.70 -10.19
C GLU A 3 -13.28 17.45 -9.32
N ILE A 4 -13.82 16.34 -9.84
CA ILE A 4 -13.84 15.07 -9.10
C ILE A 4 -12.43 14.52 -9.11
N ARG A 5 -11.87 14.31 -7.92
CA ARG A 5 -10.55 13.71 -7.76
C ARG A 5 -10.66 12.22 -7.48
N ASN A 6 -9.73 11.48 -8.04
CA ASN A 6 -9.62 10.04 -7.88
C ASN A 6 -8.23 9.69 -7.35
N LEU A 7 -8.07 8.51 -6.79
CA LEU A 7 -6.76 7.91 -6.52
C LEU A 7 -6.61 6.64 -7.35
N ILE A 8 -5.97 6.73 -8.48
CA ILE A 8 -5.67 5.60 -9.38
C ILE A 8 -4.22 5.17 -9.24
N SER A 9 -3.29 6.14 -9.19
CA SER A 9 -1.87 5.98 -8.96
C SER A 9 -1.41 6.88 -7.82
N ILE A 10 -0.29 6.54 -7.18
CA ILE A 10 0.28 7.38 -6.12
C ILE A 10 0.69 8.78 -6.63
N THR A 11 0.97 8.89 -7.92
CA THR A 11 1.34 10.16 -8.57
C THR A 11 0.16 11.09 -8.84
N ASP A 12 -1.07 10.67 -8.59
CA ASP A 12 -2.26 11.53 -8.68
C ASP A 12 -2.27 12.62 -7.60
N PHE A 13 -1.48 12.43 -6.55
CA PHE A 13 -1.30 13.41 -5.47
C PHE A 13 0.13 13.93 -5.44
N SER A 14 0.28 15.23 -5.16
CA SER A 14 1.59 15.84 -4.90
C SER A 14 2.15 15.38 -3.54
N VAL A 15 3.45 15.62 -3.32
CA VAL A 15 4.09 15.33 -2.01
C VAL A 15 3.38 16.10 -0.89
N GLU A 16 3.06 17.37 -1.14
CA GLU A 16 2.37 18.23 -0.15
C GLU A 16 0.97 17.70 0.18
N GLU A 17 0.25 17.14 -0.79
CA GLU A 17 -1.06 16.53 -0.58
C GLU A 17 -0.94 15.24 0.22
N ILE A 18 0.06 14.40 -0.08
CA ILE A 18 0.36 13.19 0.69
C ILE A 18 0.73 13.53 2.12
N ASP A 19 1.59 14.53 2.33
CA ASP A 19 2.02 14.97 3.66
C ASP A 19 0.83 15.51 4.47
N LYS A 20 -0.11 16.22 3.84
CA LYS A 20 -1.36 16.66 4.49
C LYS A 20 -2.23 15.47 4.87
N MET A 21 -2.39 14.46 4.00
CA MET A 21 -3.14 13.25 4.35
C MET A 21 -2.50 12.49 5.51
N ILE A 22 -1.18 12.40 5.55
CA ILE A 22 -0.43 11.78 6.66
C ILE A 22 -0.70 12.54 7.98
N LYS A 23 -0.69 13.87 7.94
CA LYS A 23 -1.03 14.70 9.12
C LYS A 23 -2.47 14.48 9.58
N VAL A 24 -3.44 14.46 8.66
CA VAL A 24 -4.84 14.17 8.97
C VAL A 24 -4.98 12.77 9.58
N ALA A 25 -4.33 11.75 9.01
CA ALA A 25 -4.34 10.41 9.57
C ALA A 25 -3.76 10.39 11.00
N GLY A 26 -2.68 11.12 11.26
CA GLY A 26 -2.11 11.29 12.59
C GLY A 26 -3.06 11.98 13.57
N ASP A 27 -3.78 13.00 13.14
CA ASP A 27 -4.79 13.67 13.97
C ASP A 27 -5.98 12.75 14.29
N ILE A 28 -6.45 11.97 13.32
CA ILE A 28 -7.49 10.96 13.55
C ILE A 28 -7.06 9.95 14.61
N MET A 29 -5.79 9.48 14.54
CA MET A 29 -5.24 8.54 15.53
C MET A 29 -5.20 9.13 16.94
N THR A 30 -4.93 10.43 17.05
CA THR A 30 -4.77 11.12 18.35
C THR A 30 -6.09 11.64 18.92
N ASN A 31 -7.00 12.05 18.04
CA ASN A 31 -8.26 12.70 18.37
C ASN A 31 -9.46 12.04 17.67
N PRO A 32 -9.69 10.72 17.83
CA PRO A 32 -10.71 10.00 17.07
C PRO A 32 -12.13 10.56 17.24
N ASP A 33 -12.46 11.07 18.42
CA ASP A 33 -13.79 11.61 18.72
C ASP A 33 -14.19 12.81 17.84
N LYS A 34 -13.19 13.53 17.29
CA LYS A 34 -13.47 14.63 16.34
C LYS A 34 -14.04 14.14 15.00
N TYR A 35 -13.87 12.87 14.70
CA TYR A 35 -14.14 12.29 13.39
C TYR A 35 -15.28 11.27 13.36
N ILE A 36 -15.80 10.86 14.51
CA ILE A 36 -16.74 9.74 14.67
C ILE A 36 -18.03 9.87 13.85
N ASP A 37 -18.50 11.08 13.56
CA ASP A 37 -19.73 11.35 12.80
C ASP A 37 -19.48 12.19 11.54
N ILE A 38 -18.22 12.41 11.17
CA ILE A 38 -17.86 13.37 10.12
C ILE A 38 -18.38 12.97 8.72
N CYS A 39 -18.54 11.67 8.46
CA CYS A 39 -19.11 11.10 7.24
C CYS A 39 -20.57 10.62 7.44
N LYS A 40 -21.28 11.12 8.44
CA LYS A 40 -22.68 10.75 8.65
C LYS A 40 -23.52 10.99 7.40
N GLY A 41 -24.26 9.97 6.98
CA GLY A 41 -25.08 9.98 5.76
C GLY A 41 -24.30 9.70 4.46
N LYS A 42 -22.97 9.58 4.50
CA LYS A 42 -22.15 9.20 3.36
C LYS A 42 -22.03 7.68 3.23
N LYS A 43 -21.89 7.20 2.00
CA LYS A 43 -21.77 5.77 1.67
C LYS A 43 -20.50 5.52 0.86
N LEU A 44 -19.69 4.57 1.34
CA LEU A 44 -18.59 3.98 0.58
C LEU A 44 -19.07 2.68 -0.06
N ALA A 45 -18.87 2.53 -1.37
CA ALA A 45 -19.00 1.25 -2.02
C ALA A 45 -17.64 0.55 -2.10
N THR A 46 -17.58 -0.71 -1.68
CA THR A 46 -16.40 -1.58 -1.85
C THR A 46 -16.69 -2.63 -2.91
N LEU A 47 -16.13 -2.45 -4.11
CA LEU A 47 -16.37 -3.30 -5.28
C LEU A 47 -15.13 -4.16 -5.57
N PHE A 48 -15.08 -5.33 -4.95
CA PHE A 48 -13.95 -6.23 -5.05
C PHE A 48 -14.23 -7.33 -6.08
N PHE A 49 -13.79 -7.11 -7.31
CA PHE A 49 -13.87 -8.12 -8.40
C PHE A 49 -12.81 -9.22 -8.24
N GLU A 50 -11.81 -8.97 -7.42
CA GLU A 50 -10.79 -9.91 -6.98
C GLU A 50 -10.76 -9.92 -5.45
N PRO A 51 -10.76 -11.10 -4.79
CA PRO A 51 -10.78 -11.17 -3.33
C PRO A 51 -9.58 -10.49 -2.67
N SER A 52 -9.84 -9.70 -1.64
CA SER A 52 -8.81 -9.10 -0.79
C SER A 52 -9.38 -8.76 0.59
N THR A 53 -9.18 -9.64 1.55
CA THR A 53 -9.74 -9.51 2.89
C THR A 53 -9.25 -8.25 3.61
N ARG A 54 -7.94 -8.06 3.70
CA ARG A 54 -7.35 -6.93 4.45
C ARG A 54 -7.72 -5.58 3.85
N THR A 55 -7.57 -5.40 2.54
CA THR A 55 -7.86 -4.13 1.87
C THR A 55 -9.33 -3.76 2.01
N ARG A 56 -10.23 -4.72 1.75
CA ARG A 56 -11.67 -4.50 1.87
C ARG A 56 -12.06 -4.12 3.30
N LEU A 57 -11.70 -4.94 4.29
CA LEU A 57 -12.03 -4.69 5.70
C LEU A 57 -11.45 -3.37 6.20
N SER A 58 -10.25 -3.00 5.74
CA SER A 58 -9.62 -1.73 6.09
C SER A 58 -10.42 -0.52 5.56
N PHE A 59 -10.92 -0.57 4.32
CA PHE A 59 -11.79 0.47 3.76
C PHE A 59 -13.13 0.56 4.49
N GLU A 60 -13.74 -0.60 4.76
CA GLU A 60 -15.04 -0.66 5.45
C GLU A 60 -14.91 -0.14 6.88
N ALA A 61 -13.90 -0.59 7.63
CA ALA A 61 -13.63 -0.07 8.97
C ALA A 61 -13.36 1.44 8.96
N ALA A 62 -12.59 1.93 7.98
CA ALA A 62 -12.30 3.36 7.84
C ALA A 62 -13.58 4.19 7.70
N MET A 63 -14.50 3.79 6.80
CA MET A 63 -15.74 4.52 6.59
C MET A 63 -16.69 4.42 7.79
N LEU A 64 -16.79 3.25 8.42
CA LEU A 64 -17.63 3.05 9.60
C LEU A 64 -17.16 3.88 10.80
N GLU A 65 -15.85 3.96 11.03
CA GLU A 65 -15.29 4.80 12.11
C GLU A 65 -15.48 6.30 11.85
N LEU A 66 -15.63 6.72 10.61
CA LEU A 66 -15.99 8.09 10.24
C LEU A 66 -17.52 8.36 10.35
N GLY A 67 -18.31 7.39 10.81
CA GLY A 67 -19.77 7.52 10.94
C GLY A 67 -20.55 7.33 9.65
N GLY A 68 -19.92 6.90 8.57
CA GLY A 68 -20.56 6.59 7.31
C GLY A 68 -21.10 5.16 7.25
N SER A 69 -21.55 4.76 6.07
CA SER A 69 -22.08 3.42 5.79
C SER A 69 -21.32 2.78 4.65
N VAL A 70 -21.38 1.45 4.56
CA VAL A 70 -20.71 0.68 3.52
C VAL A 70 -21.69 -0.22 2.77
N LEU A 71 -21.46 -0.43 1.48
CA LEU A 71 -22.16 -1.38 0.63
C LEU A 71 -21.17 -1.96 -0.40
N GLY A 72 -21.47 -3.09 -0.98
CA GLY A 72 -20.59 -3.64 -2.00
C GLY A 72 -20.60 -5.17 -2.07
N PHE A 73 -19.58 -5.73 -2.70
CA PHE A 73 -19.35 -7.16 -2.83
C PHE A 73 -17.87 -7.53 -2.70
N SER A 74 -17.61 -8.80 -2.35
CA SER A 74 -16.26 -9.30 -2.04
C SER A 74 -15.59 -10.04 -3.19
N GLU A 75 -16.35 -10.40 -4.24
CA GLU A 75 -15.87 -11.14 -5.41
C GLU A 75 -16.83 -10.96 -6.58
N ALA A 76 -16.33 -11.13 -7.82
CA ALA A 76 -17.14 -10.98 -9.02
C ALA A 76 -18.30 -11.97 -9.08
N SER A 77 -18.12 -13.19 -8.56
CA SER A 77 -19.13 -14.25 -8.53
C SER A 77 -20.39 -13.88 -7.73
N SER A 78 -20.25 -13.01 -6.73
CA SER A 78 -21.36 -12.51 -5.91
C SER A 78 -22.03 -11.25 -6.46
N SER A 79 -21.69 -10.83 -7.68
CA SER A 79 -22.18 -9.61 -8.32
C SER A 79 -22.76 -9.88 -9.71
N SER A 80 -23.39 -8.87 -10.32
CA SER A 80 -23.88 -8.93 -11.70
C SER A 80 -22.78 -9.14 -12.74
N ALA A 81 -21.51 -8.96 -12.39
CA ALA A 81 -20.37 -9.30 -13.25
C ALA A 81 -20.38 -10.78 -13.65
N SER A 82 -20.88 -11.68 -12.79
CA SER A 82 -21.06 -13.10 -13.08
C SER A 82 -22.06 -13.37 -14.23
N LYS A 83 -22.95 -12.41 -14.50
CA LYS A 83 -23.91 -12.44 -15.61
C LYS A 83 -23.43 -11.74 -16.88
N GLY A 84 -22.17 -11.23 -16.87
CA GLY A 84 -21.56 -10.52 -17.98
C GLY A 84 -21.75 -8.99 -17.95
N GLU A 85 -22.20 -8.41 -16.84
CA GLU A 85 -22.28 -6.95 -16.69
C GLU A 85 -20.87 -6.34 -16.81
N SER A 86 -20.76 -5.26 -17.58
CA SER A 86 -19.48 -4.55 -17.76
C SER A 86 -19.10 -3.76 -16.50
N VAL A 87 -17.80 -3.57 -16.27
CA VAL A 87 -17.30 -2.66 -15.20
C VAL A 87 -17.92 -1.27 -15.33
N SER A 88 -18.09 -0.77 -16.56
CA SER A 88 -18.70 0.54 -16.83
C SER A 88 -20.13 0.62 -16.30
N ASP A 89 -20.95 -0.42 -16.53
CA ASP A 89 -22.36 -0.41 -16.10
C ASP A 89 -22.46 -0.60 -14.59
N THR A 90 -21.65 -1.50 -14.00
CA THR A 90 -21.56 -1.66 -12.55
C THR A 90 -21.22 -0.33 -11.87
N ILE A 91 -20.21 0.38 -12.37
CA ILE A 91 -19.76 1.65 -11.78
C ILE A 91 -20.81 2.75 -11.89
N ARG A 92 -21.49 2.87 -13.04
CA ARG A 92 -22.59 3.82 -13.24
C ARG A 92 -23.75 3.55 -12.28
N THR A 93 -24.12 2.28 -12.15
CA THR A 93 -25.21 1.85 -11.27
C THR A 93 -24.86 2.13 -9.80
N VAL A 94 -23.68 1.71 -9.36
CA VAL A 94 -23.23 1.92 -7.96
C VAL A 94 -23.05 3.38 -7.65
N GLY A 95 -22.58 4.20 -8.61
CA GLY A 95 -22.49 5.65 -8.49
C GLY A 95 -23.83 6.34 -8.19
N CYS A 96 -24.98 5.70 -8.45
CA CYS A 96 -26.28 6.19 -8.02
C CYS A 96 -26.57 5.95 -6.53
N TYR A 97 -25.82 5.06 -5.88
CA TYR A 97 -26.07 4.60 -4.51
C TYR A 97 -25.02 5.04 -3.51
N ALA A 98 -23.81 5.33 -3.96
CA ALA A 98 -22.66 5.65 -3.12
C ALA A 98 -22.09 7.04 -3.40
N ASP A 99 -21.44 7.62 -2.41
CA ASP A 99 -20.75 8.92 -2.52
C ASP A 99 -19.28 8.76 -2.94
N ILE A 100 -18.69 7.58 -2.74
CA ILE A 100 -17.30 7.24 -3.07
C ILE A 100 -17.19 5.73 -3.30
N ILE A 101 -16.32 5.30 -4.19
CA ILE A 101 -16.14 3.90 -4.58
C ILE A 101 -14.67 3.50 -4.41
N ALA A 102 -14.40 2.47 -3.62
CA ALA A 102 -13.14 1.75 -3.61
C ALA A 102 -13.30 0.46 -4.41
N MET A 103 -12.49 0.28 -5.45
CA MET A 103 -12.58 -0.91 -6.30
C MET A 103 -11.25 -1.65 -6.39
N ARG A 104 -11.34 -2.98 -6.48
CA ARG A 104 -10.21 -3.85 -6.78
C ARG A 104 -10.57 -4.75 -7.96
N HIS A 105 -9.69 -4.84 -8.94
CA HIS A 105 -9.96 -5.57 -10.18
C HIS A 105 -8.72 -6.35 -10.65
N PRO A 106 -8.88 -7.57 -11.20
CA PRO A 106 -7.74 -8.35 -11.69
C PRO A 106 -7.11 -7.77 -12.97
N LYS A 107 -7.87 -6.96 -13.74
CA LYS A 107 -7.37 -6.34 -14.99
C LYS A 107 -6.78 -4.96 -14.71
N GLU A 108 -5.56 -4.76 -15.20
CA GLU A 108 -4.89 -3.46 -15.18
C GLU A 108 -5.70 -2.40 -15.92
N GLY A 109 -5.73 -1.19 -15.37
CA GLY A 109 -6.45 -0.06 -15.95
C GLY A 109 -7.97 -0.04 -15.73
N ALA A 110 -8.57 -1.05 -15.12
CA ALA A 110 -10.01 -1.05 -14.81
C ALA A 110 -10.45 0.17 -13.98
N PRO A 111 -9.69 0.63 -12.95
CA PRO A 111 -10.02 1.85 -12.22
C PRO A 111 -9.99 3.12 -13.07
N VAL A 112 -9.13 3.19 -14.09
CA VAL A 112 -9.09 4.32 -15.04
C VAL A 112 -10.39 4.39 -15.86
N VAL A 113 -10.85 3.24 -16.34
CA VAL A 113 -12.14 3.14 -17.06
C VAL A 113 -13.28 3.53 -16.14
N ALA A 114 -13.28 3.02 -14.91
CA ALA A 114 -14.29 3.34 -13.89
C ALA A 114 -14.37 4.85 -13.64
N ALA A 115 -13.26 5.52 -13.40
CA ALA A 115 -13.19 6.96 -13.12
C ALA A 115 -13.79 7.83 -14.24
N ARG A 116 -13.74 7.35 -15.48
CA ARG A 116 -14.34 8.06 -16.64
C ARG A 116 -15.85 7.85 -16.77
N ARG A 117 -16.44 6.98 -15.96
CA ARG A 117 -17.85 6.53 -16.12
C ARG A 117 -18.75 6.92 -14.96
N THR A 118 -18.23 7.62 -13.98
CA THR A 118 -19.00 8.05 -12.80
C THR A 118 -18.65 9.47 -12.41
N THR A 119 -19.52 10.08 -11.63
CA THR A 119 -19.35 11.40 -11.02
C THR A 119 -18.98 11.32 -9.53
N VAL A 120 -18.72 10.12 -9.02
CA VAL A 120 -18.23 9.94 -7.65
C VAL A 120 -16.76 9.55 -7.66
N PRO A 121 -15.97 9.92 -6.63
CA PRO A 121 -14.56 9.55 -6.55
C PRO A 121 -14.32 8.05 -6.61
N ILE A 122 -13.28 7.64 -7.36
CA ILE A 122 -12.80 6.26 -7.44
C ILE A 122 -11.47 6.15 -6.69
N ILE A 123 -11.37 5.12 -5.85
CA ILE A 123 -10.12 4.69 -5.22
C ILE A 123 -9.72 3.34 -5.81
N ASN A 124 -8.51 3.27 -6.35
CA ASN A 124 -7.90 2.02 -6.78
C ASN A 124 -7.42 1.21 -5.56
N GLY A 125 -8.10 0.14 -5.22
CA GLY A 125 -7.74 -0.83 -4.17
C GLY A 125 -6.82 -1.96 -4.66
N GLY A 126 -6.30 -1.84 -5.88
CA GLY A 126 -5.42 -2.78 -6.57
C GLY A 126 -5.97 -3.20 -7.93
N ASP A 127 -5.16 -3.08 -8.99
CA ASP A 127 -5.51 -3.47 -10.36
C ASP A 127 -4.45 -4.42 -10.95
N GLY A 128 -4.66 -5.70 -10.75
CA GLY A 128 -3.76 -6.74 -11.25
C GLY A 128 -2.34 -6.62 -10.70
N GLY A 129 -1.36 -6.64 -11.59
CA GLY A 129 0.06 -6.44 -11.27
C GLY A 129 0.52 -4.98 -11.26
N HIS A 130 -0.35 -4.03 -11.54
CA HIS A 130 -0.01 -2.66 -11.89
C HIS A 130 0.14 -1.75 -10.65
N HIS A 131 -0.95 -1.24 -10.08
CA HIS A 131 -0.92 -0.29 -8.97
C HIS A 131 -1.66 -0.77 -7.73
N HIS A 132 -1.17 -0.34 -6.57
CA HIS A 132 -1.87 -0.43 -5.29
C HIS A 132 -1.60 0.82 -4.46
N PRO A 133 -2.10 1.99 -4.87
CA PRO A 133 -1.70 3.28 -4.30
C PRO A 133 -2.02 3.42 -2.81
N THR A 134 -3.08 2.79 -2.32
CA THR A 134 -3.41 2.86 -0.89
C THR A 134 -2.46 2.02 -0.02
N GLN A 135 -1.81 0.99 -0.56
CA GLN A 135 -0.72 0.31 0.13
C GLN A 135 0.50 1.22 0.25
N THR A 136 0.83 1.94 -0.81
CA THR A 136 1.93 2.92 -0.78
C THR A 136 1.67 4.02 0.26
N LEU A 137 0.47 4.57 0.32
CA LEU A 137 0.08 5.54 1.36
C LEU A 137 0.18 4.94 2.77
N THR A 138 -0.22 3.67 2.93
CA THR A 138 -0.07 2.92 4.19
C THR A 138 1.38 2.84 4.61
N ASP A 139 2.27 2.50 3.67
CA ASP A 139 3.71 2.38 3.91
C ASP A 139 4.31 3.73 4.31
N LEU A 140 3.97 4.81 3.59
CA LEU A 140 4.45 6.16 3.90
C LEU A 140 3.99 6.65 5.28
N LEU A 141 2.73 6.43 5.66
CA LEU A 141 2.25 6.74 7.01
C LEU A 141 3.00 5.93 8.06
N THR A 142 3.21 4.64 7.82
CA THR A 142 3.93 3.77 8.75
C THR A 142 5.36 4.24 8.95
N ILE A 143 6.10 4.53 7.87
CA ILE A 143 7.46 5.04 7.94
C ILE A 143 7.51 6.36 8.70
N THR A 144 6.57 7.27 8.43
CA THR A 144 6.46 8.54 9.16
C THR A 144 6.23 8.31 10.66
N ARG A 145 5.39 7.35 11.03
CA ARG A 145 5.11 7.02 12.43
C ARG A 145 6.31 6.38 13.14
N GLU A 146 7.01 5.48 12.47
CA GLU A 146 8.15 4.76 13.04
C GLU A 146 9.43 5.61 13.07
N LYS A 147 9.63 6.49 12.09
CA LYS A 147 10.87 7.26 11.91
C LYS A 147 10.72 8.78 12.12
N GLY A 148 9.51 9.30 12.17
CA GLY A 148 9.22 10.74 12.27
C GLY A 148 9.53 11.54 11.00
N ARG A 149 9.91 10.88 9.90
CA ARG A 149 10.31 11.52 8.64
C ARG A 149 10.22 10.56 7.47
N LEU A 150 10.25 11.09 6.24
CA LEU A 150 10.35 10.35 4.98
C LEU A 150 11.64 10.66 4.19
N ASN A 151 12.42 11.64 4.64
CA ASN A 151 13.72 11.97 4.09
C ASN A 151 14.88 11.42 4.96
N ASN A 152 16.10 11.43 4.42
CA ASN A 152 17.31 10.97 5.13
C ASN A 152 17.16 9.55 5.69
N LEU A 153 16.72 8.62 4.87
CA LEU A 153 16.47 7.23 5.23
C LEU A 153 17.22 6.26 4.31
N THR A 154 17.70 5.17 4.89
CA THR A 154 18.18 4.00 4.17
C THR A 154 17.10 2.92 4.21
N VAL A 155 16.53 2.60 3.06
CA VAL A 155 15.40 1.68 2.91
C VAL A 155 15.85 0.40 2.25
N GLY A 156 15.88 -0.69 3.02
CA GLY A 156 16.11 -2.03 2.50
C GLY A 156 14.81 -2.65 2.00
N LEU A 157 14.83 -3.17 0.79
CA LEU A 157 13.71 -3.88 0.16
C LEU A 157 14.18 -5.30 -0.12
N CYS A 158 13.51 -6.30 0.46
CA CYS A 158 14.01 -7.67 0.48
C CYS A 158 12.97 -8.68 -0.01
N GLY A 159 13.39 -9.58 -0.88
CA GLY A 159 12.62 -10.71 -1.37
C GLY A 159 12.37 -10.68 -2.87
N ASP A 160 11.11 -10.80 -3.30
CA ASP A 160 10.73 -10.72 -4.71
C ASP A 160 10.60 -9.25 -5.16
N LEU A 161 11.70 -8.71 -5.65
CA LEU A 161 11.74 -7.34 -6.16
C LEU A 161 11.38 -7.25 -7.64
N LYS A 162 11.35 -8.38 -8.34
CA LYS A 162 11.05 -8.44 -9.79
C LYS A 162 9.56 -8.22 -10.05
N PHE A 163 8.70 -8.89 -9.29
CA PHE A 163 7.24 -8.86 -9.46
C PHE A 163 6.51 -8.09 -8.35
N GLY A 164 7.26 -7.57 -7.37
CA GLY A 164 6.74 -6.89 -6.20
C GLY A 164 6.21 -5.49 -6.50
N ARG A 165 4.96 -5.36 -6.95
CA ARG A 165 4.34 -4.05 -7.24
C ARG A 165 4.37 -3.09 -6.05
N THR A 166 4.27 -3.58 -4.82
CA THR A 166 4.35 -2.76 -3.61
C THR A 166 5.74 -2.15 -3.44
N VAL A 167 6.79 -2.90 -3.78
CA VAL A 167 8.17 -2.44 -3.79
C VAL A 167 8.37 -1.34 -4.84
N HIS A 168 7.91 -1.58 -6.07
CA HIS A 168 8.06 -0.62 -7.17
C HIS A 168 7.35 0.70 -6.86
N SER A 169 6.11 0.62 -6.36
CA SER A 169 5.34 1.81 -5.98
C SER A 169 5.94 2.56 -4.79
N LEU A 170 6.51 1.85 -3.82
CA LEU A 170 7.18 2.49 -2.68
C LEU A 170 8.46 3.20 -3.12
N ILE A 171 9.26 2.59 -3.99
CA ILE A 171 10.45 3.25 -4.58
C ILE A 171 10.02 4.53 -5.30
N GLU A 172 9.04 4.44 -6.20
CA GLU A 172 8.53 5.60 -6.95
C GLU A 172 8.07 6.73 -6.02
N ALA A 173 7.33 6.40 -4.97
CA ALA A 173 6.85 7.39 -4.00
C ALA A 173 8.00 8.02 -3.21
N MET A 174 8.95 7.20 -2.72
CA MET A 174 10.05 7.68 -1.87
C MET A 174 11.14 8.41 -2.64
N LEU A 175 11.27 8.21 -3.96
CA LEU A 175 12.11 9.02 -4.83
C LEU A 175 11.75 10.50 -4.84
N ARG A 176 10.55 10.84 -4.39
CA ARG A 176 10.06 12.23 -4.30
C ARG A 176 10.48 12.93 -3.00
N TYR A 177 11.13 12.20 -2.08
CA TYR A 177 11.67 12.71 -0.81
C TYR A 177 13.20 12.78 -0.87
N GLU A 178 13.78 13.73 -0.11
CA GLU A 178 15.21 14.01 -0.19
C GLU A 178 16.06 12.95 0.52
N ASN A 179 17.22 12.65 -0.06
CA ASN A 179 18.26 11.83 0.53
C ASN A 179 17.76 10.47 1.03
N VAL A 180 17.06 9.74 0.18
CA VAL A 180 16.65 8.34 0.42
C VAL A 180 17.61 7.43 -0.34
N LYS A 181 18.26 6.52 0.37
CA LYS A 181 19.09 5.44 -0.20
C LYS A 181 18.26 4.15 -0.24
N PHE A 182 18.30 3.46 -1.37
CA PHE A 182 17.63 2.16 -1.54
C PHE A 182 18.65 1.03 -1.52
N VAL A 183 18.44 0.02 -0.69
CA VAL A 183 19.22 -1.21 -0.65
C VAL A 183 18.31 -2.35 -1.15
N LEU A 184 18.60 -2.85 -2.35
CA LEU A 184 17.78 -3.83 -3.05
C LEU A 184 18.35 -5.22 -2.79
N ILE A 185 17.68 -5.98 -1.91
CA ILE A 185 18.15 -7.27 -1.39
C ILE A 185 17.38 -8.39 -2.08
N ALA A 186 17.97 -9.02 -3.07
CA ALA A 186 17.35 -10.09 -3.83
C ALA A 186 18.39 -10.96 -4.54
N PRO A 187 18.08 -12.25 -4.82
CA PRO A 187 18.89 -13.04 -5.71
C PRO A 187 18.83 -12.49 -7.13
N PRO A 188 19.79 -12.82 -8.01
CA PRO A 188 19.82 -12.31 -9.38
C PRO A 188 18.49 -12.47 -10.14
N GLU A 189 17.79 -13.59 -9.93
CA GLU A 189 16.54 -13.93 -10.60
C GLU A 189 15.35 -13.06 -10.19
N LEU A 190 15.40 -12.46 -8.98
CA LEU A 190 14.33 -11.66 -8.38
C LEU A 190 14.69 -10.18 -8.22
N ARG A 191 15.76 -9.73 -8.88
CA ARG A 191 16.13 -8.30 -8.89
C ARG A 191 15.04 -7.44 -9.53
N VAL A 192 15.01 -6.17 -9.15
CA VAL A 192 14.11 -5.19 -9.76
C VAL A 192 14.26 -5.16 -11.28
N PRO A 193 13.19 -4.93 -12.04
CA PRO A 193 13.24 -4.74 -13.48
C PRO A 193 14.08 -3.52 -13.86
N GLN A 194 14.61 -3.53 -15.09
CA GLN A 194 15.47 -2.44 -15.59
C GLN A 194 14.81 -1.07 -15.48
N TYR A 195 13.50 -0.94 -15.72
CA TYR A 195 12.82 0.34 -15.64
C TYR A 195 12.87 0.98 -14.23
N ILE A 196 12.98 0.17 -13.17
CA ILE A 196 13.18 0.68 -11.79
C ILE A 196 14.60 1.22 -11.64
N ILE A 197 15.61 0.52 -12.18
CA ILE A 197 16.99 1.02 -12.18
C ILE A 197 17.07 2.35 -12.94
N ASP A 198 16.47 2.41 -14.13
CA ASP A 198 16.44 3.63 -14.96
C ASP A 198 15.76 4.80 -14.20
N MET A 199 14.72 4.50 -13.42
CA MET A 199 14.02 5.48 -12.58
C MET A 199 14.93 6.00 -11.45
N LEU A 200 15.65 5.11 -10.77
CA LEU A 200 16.61 5.45 -9.71
C LEU A 200 17.75 6.32 -10.25
N GLU A 201 18.33 5.91 -11.38
CA GLU A 201 19.43 6.64 -12.03
C GLU A 201 18.98 8.02 -12.53
N LYS A 202 17.82 8.10 -13.17
CA LYS A 202 17.25 9.37 -13.64
C LYS A 202 16.99 10.35 -12.48
N ALA A 203 16.58 9.83 -11.33
CA ALA A 203 16.37 10.64 -10.13
C ALA A 203 17.68 11.00 -9.40
N GLY A 204 18.82 10.41 -9.80
CA GLY A 204 20.09 10.59 -9.09
C GLY A 204 20.07 10.00 -7.68
N ALA A 205 19.23 8.98 -7.43
CA ALA A 205 19.09 8.36 -6.13
C ALA A 205 20.25 7.41 -5.83
N ALA A 206 20.69 7.41 -4.57
CA ALA A 206 21.66 6.43 -4.11
C ALA A 206 20.98 5.05 -3.99
N TYR A 207 21.55 4.02 -4.61
CA TYR A 207 21.07 2.66 -4.47
C TYR A 207 22.20 1.64 -4.57
N GLU A 208 21.98 0.46 -4.03
CA GLU A 208 22.84 -0.70 -4.23
C GLU A 208 22.01 -1.97 -4.34
N GLN A 209 22.54 -2.97 -5.03
CA GLN A 209 21.93 -4.28 -5.16
C GLN A 209 22.82 -5.32 -4.46
N VAL A 210 22.26 -6.05 -3.53
CA VAL A 210 22.94 -7.08 -2.74
C VAL A 210 22.13 -8.37 -2.73
N GLU A 211 22.82 -9.50 -2.50
CA GLU A 211 22.18 -10.83 -2.48
C GLU A 211 21.78 -11.28 -1.07
N THR A 212 22.36 -10.70 -0.02
CA THR A 212 22.09 -11.08 1.36
C THR A 212 21.78 -9.87 2.21
N MET A 213 20.93 -10.04 3.23
CA MET A 213 20.55 -8.95 4.12
C MET A 213 21.54 -8.71 5.26
N GLU A 214 22.33 -9.72 5.62
CA GLU A 214 23.21 -9.68 6.80
C GLU A 214 24.25 -8.59 6.69
N ALA A 215 24.85 -8.43 5.50
CA ALA A 215 25.92 -7.45 5.28
C ALA A 215 25.45 -5.99 5.40
N VAL A 216 24.18 -5.73 5.03
CA VAL A 216 23.62 -4.37 4.96
C VAL A 216 22.73 -4.04 6.17
N MET A 217 22.40 -5.02 7.00
CA MET A 217 21.50 -4.86 8.14
C MET A 217 21.88 -3.68 9.06
N PRO A 218 23.17 -3.42 9.37
CA PRO A 218 23.56 -2.30 10.24
C PRO A 218 23.24 -0.91 9.69
N GLU A 219 23.05 -0.77 8.38
CA GLU A 219 22.78 0.55 7.76
C GLU A 219 21.29 0.86 7.64
N LEU A 220 20.41 -0.13 7.69
CA LEU A 220 19.00 0.03 7.38
C LEU A 220 18.24 0.81 8.46
N ASP A 221 17.48 1.80 8.04
CA ASP A 221 16.45 2.45 8.85
C ASP A 221 15.11 1.74 8.74
N ILE A 222 14.81 1.23 7.55
CA ILE A 222 13.63 0.45 7.20
C ILE A 222 14.07 -0.85 6.53
N LEU A 223 13.46 -1.95 6.93
CA LEU A 223 13.54 -3.23 6.22
C LEU A 223 12.13 -3.62 5.77
N TYR A 224 11.87 -3.52 4.47
CA TYR A 224 10.62 -3.89 3.85
C TYR A 224 10.73 -5.30 3.27
N MET A 225 10.06 -6.25 3.94
CA MET A 225 10.05 -7.65 3.53
C MET A 225 8.91 -7.93 2.57
N THR A 226 9.16 -8.77 1.58
CA THR A 226 8.14 -9.24 0.63
C THR A 226 8.09 -10.75 0.58
N ARG A 227 6.93 -11.27 0.22
CA ARG A 227 6.72 -12.70 -0.02
C ARG A 227 7.31 -13.10 -1.37
N VAL A 228 7.97 -14.26 -1.42
CA VAL A 228 8.33 -14.92 -2.67
C VAL A 228 7.13 -15.72 -3.15
N GLN A 229 6.51 -15.29 -4.27
CA GLN A 229 5.24 -15.84 -4.74
C GLN A 229 5.48 -17.04 -5.67
N ARG A 230 4.98 -18.23 -5.26
CA ARG A 230 5.12 -19.49 -6.02
C ARG A 230 4.59 -19.37 -7.45
N GLU A 231 3.46 -18.73 -7.62
CA GLU A 231 2.80 -18.53 -8.91
C GLU A 231 3.61 -17.71 -9.93
N ARG A 232 4.73 -17.14 -9.53
CA ARG A 232 5.63 -16.35 -10.38
C ARG A 232 6.80 -17.14 -10.96
N PHE A 233 6.97 -18.40 -10.56
CA PHE A 233 8.07 -19.26 -11.04
C PHE A 233 7.59 -20.20 -12.13
N PHE A 234 8.44 -20.37 -13.16
CA PHE A 234 8.18 -21.31 -14.24
C PHE A 234 8.39 -22.77 -13.85
N ASN A 235 9.24 -23.02 -12.84
CA ASN A 235 9.46 -24.36 -12.31
C ASN A 235 9.46 -24.35 -10.78
N GLU A 236 9.14 -25.51 -10.19
CA GLU A 236 9.02 -25.67 -8.75
C GLU A 236 10.40 -25.72 -8.05
N GLU A 237 11.45 -26.17 -8.74
CA GLU A 237 12.80 -26.28 -8.19
C GLU A 237 13.36 -24.89 -7.88
N ASP A 238 13.19 -23.90 -8.76
CA ASP A 238 13.62 -22.53 -8.54
C ASP A 238 12.88 -21.90 -7.37
N TYR A 239 11.58 -22.14 -7.25
CA TYR A 239 10.80 -21.66 -6.12
C TYR A 239 11.30 -22.26 -4.80
N ILE A 240 11.49 -23.58 -4.73
CA ILE A 240 11.97 -24.29 -3.54
C ILE A 240 13.34 -23.77 -3.10
N ARG A 241 14.24 -23.54 -4.07
CA ARG A 241 15.60 -23.01 -3.81
C ARG A 241 15.58 -21.60 -3.23
N LEU A 242 14.67 -20.73 -3.67
CA LEU A 242 14.68 -19.31 -3.37
C LEU A 242 13.78 -18.91 -2.21
N LYS A 243 12.69 -19.65 -1.95
CA LYS A 243 11.68 -19.27 -0.93
C LYS A 243 12.24 -19.11 0.48
N ASP A 244 13.21 -19.95 0.86
CA ASP A 244 13.78 -19.98 2.22
C ASP A 244 15.05 -19.14 2.38
N THR A 245 15.57 -18.57 1.28
CA THR A 245 16.83 -17.81 1.27
C THR A 245 16.71 -16.50 2.06
N TYR A 246 15.53 -15.90 2.13
CA TYR A 246 15.29 -14.58 2.69
C TYR A 246 14.38 -14.60 3.90
N ILE A 247 14.53 -15.60 4.77
CA ILE A 247 13.81 -15.66 6.05
C ILE A 247 14.49 -14.72 7.04
N LEU A 248 13.72 -13.74 7.53
CA LEU A 248 14.15 -12.87 8.63
C LEU A 248 13.90 -13.56 9.96
N ASN A 249 14.93 -13.65 10.79
CA ASN A 249 14.89 -14.22 12.15
C ASN A 249 15.65 -13.33 13.12
N MET A 250 15.66 -13.69 14.41
CA MET A 250 16.32 -12.90 15.44
C MET A 250 17.85 -12.87 15.29
N GLU A 251 18.46 -13.91 14.75
CA GLU A 251 19.91 -13.94 14.49
C GLU A 251 20.31 -12.86 13.47
N LYS A 252 19.59 -12.76 12.36
CA LYS A 252 19.83 -11.75 11.33
C LYS A 252 19.57 -10.32 11.83
N LEU A 253 18.69 -10.15 12.81
CA LEU A 253 18.40 -8.86 13.45
C LEU A 253 19.42 -8.43 14.49
N ALA A 254 20.36 -9.29 14.89
CA ALA A 254 21.32 -8.99 15.96
C ALA A 254 22.17 -7.75 15.68
N ASN A 255 22.53 -7.51 14.42
CA ASN A 255 23.34 -6.38 13.98
C ASN A 255 22.51 -5.19 13.46
N ALA A 256 21.19 -5.27 13.46
CA ALA A 256 20.33 -4.20 13.01
C ALA A 256 20.31 -3.04 14.02
N LYS A 257 20.02 -1.82 13.52
CA LYS A 257 19.78 -0.67 14.38
C LYS A 257 18.63 -0.96 15.36
N LYS A 258 18.73 -0.46 16.58
CA LYS A 258 17.70 -0.62 17.60
C LYS A 258 16.36 0.01 17.23
N ASP A 259 16.44 1.06 16.42
CA ASP A 259 15.27 1.82 15.92
C ASP A 259 14.90 1.50 14.47
N MET A 260 15.49 0.46 13.87
CA MET A 260 15.05 0.00 12.55
C MET A 260 13.57 -0.43 12.62
N ALA A 261 12.81 -0.16 11.56
CA ALA A 261 11.43 -0.63 11.45
C ALA A 261 11.31 -1.71 10.36
N ILE A 262 10.66 -2.81 10.71
CA ILE A 262 10.41 -3.94 9.80
C ILE A 262 8.97 -3.83 9.29
N LEU A 263 8.82 -3.68 7.98
CA LEU A 263 7.54 -3.59 7.29
C LEU A 263 7.29 -4.82 6.42
N HIS A 264 6.03 -5.12 6.21
CA HIS A 264 5.57 -6.19 5.31
C HIS A 264 4.14 -5.89 4.86
N PRO A 265 3.82 -5.95 3.56
CA PRO A 265 2.46 -5.63 3.07
C PRO A 265 1.42 -6.69 3.45
N LEU A 266 1.85 -7.85 3.94
CA LEU A 266 1.03 -9.02 4.26
C LEU A 266 0.20 -9.54 3.04
N PRO A 267 -0.16 -10.83 2.96
CA PRO A 267 0.15 -11.86 3.97
C PRO A 267 1.60 -12.29 3.92
N ARG A 268 2.16 -12.64 5.07
CA ARG A 268 3.41 -13.39 5.12
C ARG A 268 3.12 -14.89 5.14
N VAL A 269 4.11 -15.69 4.74
CA VAL A 269 4.09 -17.16 4.87
C VAL A 269 5.19 -17.57 5.85
N ASN A 270 6.44 -17.56 5.42
CA ASN A 270 7.61 -17.96 6.22
C ASN A 270 8.77 -16.96 6.15
N GLU A 271 8.64 -15.90 5.39
CA GLU A 271 9.71 -14.92 5.17
C GLU A 271 10.06 -14.08 6.42
N ILE A 272 9.22 -14.09 7.43
CA ILE A 272 9.51 -13.54 8.76
C ILE A 272 9.15 -14.61 9.79
N SER A 273 10.12 -15.02 10.59
CA SER A 273 9.93 -15.96 11.69
C SER A 273 9.00 -15.37 12.75
N VAL A 274 8.13 -16.22 13.33
CA VAL A 274 7.12 -15.79 14.31
C VAL A 274 7.75 -15.14 15.54
N GLU A 275 8.93 -15.55 15.94
CA GLU A 275 9.67 -14.96 17.06
C GLU A 275 9.98 -13.46 16.88
N VAL A 276 10.03 -12.98 15.64
CA VAL A 276 10.25 -11.55 15.32
C VAL A 276 9.04 -10.70 15.71
N ASP A 277 7.85 -11.27 15.83
CA ASP A 277 6.62 -10.54 16.15
C ASP A 277 6.69 -9.81 17.49
N ASP A 278 7.45 -10.35 18.45
CA ASP A 278 7.63 -9.79 19.78
C ASP A 278 8.78 -8.74 19.84
N ASP A 279 9.53 -8.58 18.76
CA ASP A 279 10.57 -7.57 18.67
C ASP A 279 9.93 -6.18 18.47
N PRO A 280 10.32 -5.13 19.21
CA PRO A 280 9.74 -3.78 19.06
C PRO A 280 9.94 -3.17 17.67
N ARG A 281 10.91 -3.66 16.90
CA ARG A 281 11.16 -3.24 15.51
C ARG A 281 10.14 -3.82 14.52
N ALA A 282 9.41 -4.87 14.88
CA ALA A 282 8.34 -5.45 14.05
C ALA A 282 7.16 -4.49 13.94
N ALA A 283 7.06 -3.80 12.81
CA ALA A 283 6.05 -2.77 12.57
C ALA A 283 4.90 -3.22 11.66
N TYR A 284 4.94 -4.41 11.08
CA TYR A 284 4.01 -4.83 10.04
C TYR A 284 2.55 -4.96 10.48
N PHE A 285 2.25 -5.21 11.76
CA PHE A 285 0.86 -5.14 12.26
C PHE A 285 0.43 -3.71 12.58
N ARG A 286 1.34 -2.86 13.07
CA ARG A 286 1.10 -1.42 13.18
C ARG A 286 0.90 -0.79 11.79
N GLN A 287 1.59 -1.29 10.77
CA GLN A 287 1.40 -0.92 9.37
C GLN A 287 -0.02 -1.26 8.90
N ALA A 288 -0.56 -2.43 9.22
CA ALA A 288 -1.94 -2.77 8.91
C ALA A 288 -2.93 -1.79 9.55
N LEU A 289 -2.68 -1.38 10.79
CA LEU A 289 -3.47 -0.35 11.48
C LEU A 289 -3.34 1.02 10.80
N CYS A 290 -2.13 1.42 10.42
CA CYS A 290 -1.90 2.66 9.64
C CYS A 290 -2.69 2.66 8.33
N GLY A 291 -2.87 1.49 7.72
CA GLY A 291 -3.69 1.33 6.52
C GLY A 291 -5.14 1.80 6.71
N LYS A 292 -5.75 1.52 7.85
CA LYS A 292 -7.08 2.01 8.17
C LYS A 292 -7.09 3.55 8.28
N TYR A 293 -6.17 4.11 9.02
CA TYR A 293 -6.14 5.55 9.27
C TYR A 293 -5.82 6.38 8.03
N ILE A 294 -4.91 5.92 7.17
CA ILE A 294 -4.64 6.66 5.94
C ILE A 294 -5.82 6.56 4.95
N ARG A 295 -6.56 5.45 4.96
CA ARG A 295 -7.79 5.32 4.19
C ARG A 295 -8.90 6.23 4.71
N MET A 296 -8.97 6.45 6.03
CA MET A 296 -9.87 7.46 6.61
C MET A 296 -9.51 8.87 6.09
N ALA A 297 -8.25 9.27 6.16
CA ALA A 297 -7.79 10.55 5.64
C ALA A 297 -8.03 10.70 4.13
N LEU A 298 -7.81 9.64 3.36
CA LEU A 298 -8.08 9.61 1.92
C LEU A 298 -9.57 9.80 1.60
N ILE A 299 -10.45 9.12 2.31
CA ILE A 299 -11.90 9.27 2.15
C ILE A 299 -12.32 10.72 2.41
N LEU A 300 -11.84 11.33 3.50
CA LEU A 300 -12.11 12.73 3.82
C LEU A 300 -11.61 13.68 2.73
N ASN A 301 -10.40 13.44 2.22
CA ASN A 301 -9.83 14.23 1.15
C ASN A 301 -10.67 14.17 -0.13
N LEU A 302 -11.02 12.97 -0.59
CA LEU A 302 -11.77 12.78 -1.84
C LEU A 302 -13.22 13.23 -1.75
N LEU A 303 -13.82 13.18 -0.56
CA LEU A 303 -15.17 13.73 -0.31
C LEU A 303 -15.15 15.24 -0.05
N ASN A 304 -13.99 15.89 -0.09
CA ASN A 304 -13.80 17.30 0.26
C ASN A 304 -14.33 17.67 1.67
N ILE A 305 -14.21 16.72 2.60
CA ILE A 305 -14.53 16.91 4.03
C ILE A 305 -13.20 17.17 4.75
N VAL A 306 -12.58 18.32 4.48
CA VAL A 306 -11.30 18.67 5.12
C VAL A 306 -11.59 19.51 6.35
N LYS A 307 -11.17 19.00 7.52
CA LYS A 307 -10.90 19.88 8.66
C LYS A 307 -9.47 20.32 8.59
N GLU A 308 -9.22 21.62 8.72
CA GLU A 308 -7.87 22.13 8.93
C GLU A 308 -7.32 21.50 10.21
N VAL A 309 -6.23 20.76 10.08
CA VAL A 309 -5.46 20.26 11.22
C VAL A 309 -4.64 21.44 11.72
N GLN A 310 -5.04 21.98 12.86
CA GLN A 310 -4.31 23.06 13.56
C GLN A 310 -3.03 22.50 14.17
#